data_15e1b232575234ed2f3f66e6283d4e5e
#
_entry.id   15e1b232575234ed2f3f66e6283d4e5e
#
_cell.length_a   1.000
_cell.length_b   1.000
_cell.length_c   1.000
_cell.angle_alpha   90.00
_cell.angle_beta   90.00
_cell.angle_gamma   90.00
#
_symmetry.space_group_name_H-M   'P 1'
#
loop_
_entity.id
_entity.type
_entity.pdbx_description
1 polymer ?
#
loop_
_entity_poly.entity_id
_entity_poly.type
_entity_poly.pdbx_seq_one_letter_code
_entity_poly.pdbx_strand_id
1 'polypeptide(L)'
;MAKTAGFCFGVNRAVELTYGLLAEGHKVATLGPLIHNPQAVEDMRRKGAQVVDTVQDVPAGCEVVIRSHGVPRSVYDELAARGIPYHDATCPFVQKIQRIAAQAEKEGAVLLVAGDKTHPEVQGIVGHTRGEVFVFADLAELEAWNGPSDPQKPLFAVA
;
A
#
# COMPACT_ATOMS: atom_id res chain seq x y z
N MET A 1 16.87 27.00 5.24
CA MET A 1 16.44 25.83 4.45
C MET A 1 17.14 24.60 4.99
N ALA A 2 16.39 23.48 5.15
CA ALA A 2 17.00 22.22 5.54
C ALA A 2 17.95 21.76 4.42
N LYS A 3 19.14 21.27 4.78
CA LYS A 3 20.14 20.78 3.81
C LYS A 3 19.73 19.46 3.14
N THR A 4 18.75 18.77 3.72
CA THR A 4 18.19 17.49 3.25
C THR A 4 16.65 17.56 3.33
N ALA A 5 16.05 18.32 2.42
CA ALA A 5 14.60 18.30 2.24
C ALA A 5 14.28 17.39 1.05
N GLY A 6 13.44 16.38 1.24
CA GLY A 6 13.06 15.44 0.19
C GLY A 6 12.02 14.44 0.68
N PHE A 7 11.57 13.60 -0.23
CA PHE A 7 10.72 12.47 0.11
C PHE A 7 11.50 11.40 0.91
N CYS A 8 10.79 10.62 1.72
CA CYS A 8 11.39 9.44 2.34
C CYS A 8 11.84 8.44 1.24
N PHE A 9 12.71 7.52 1.60
CA PHE A 9 13.28 6.53 0.68
C PHE A 9 12.20 5.79 -0.14
N GLY A 10 11.12 5.32 0.50
CA GLY A 10 10.07 4.58 -0.18
C GLY A 10 9.31 5.43 -1.21
N VAL A 11 8.99 6.67 -0.85
CA VAL A 11 8.31 7.62 -1.76
C VAL A 11 9.23 8.00 -2.91
N ASN A 12 10.51 8.30 -2.63
CA ASN A 12 11.47 8.69 -3.68
C ASN A 12 11.60 7.58 -4.73
N ARG A 13 11.70 6.31 -4.30
CA ARG A 13 11.77 5.16 -5.19
C ARG A 13 10.55 5.06 -6.11
N ALA A 14 9.33 5.27 -5.58
CA ALA A 14 8.10 5.22 -6.37
C ALA A 14 8.05 6.36 -7.41
N VAL A 15 8.48 7.54 -7.01
CA VAL A 15 8.56 8.73 -7.87
C VAL A 15 9.56 8.52 -9.01
N GLU A 16 10.78 8.09 -8.69
CA GLU A 16 11.84 7.84 -9.67
C GLU A 16 11.44 6.76 -10.67
N LEU A 17 10.84 5.66 -10.19
CA LEU A 17 10.32 4.59 -11.04
C LEU A 17 9.27 5.11 -12.03
N THR A 18 8.31 5.91 -11.54
CA THR A 18 7.25 6.46 -12.37
C THR A 18 7.81 7.39 -13.45
N TYR A 19 8.72 8.29 -13.08
CA TYR A 19 9.35 9.18 -14.05
C TYR A 19 10.23 8.42 -15.06
N GLY A 20 10.93 7.36 -14.64
CA GLY A 20 11.70 6.50 -15.53
C GLY A 20 10.82 5.87 -16.61
N LEU A 21 9.73 5.22 -16.21
CA LEU A 21 8.78 4.61 -17.16
C LEU A 21 8.17 5.62 -18.13
N LEU A 22 7.78 6.80 -17.64
CA LEU A 22 7.25 7.87 -18.49
C LEU A 22 8.30 8.38 -19.49
N ALA A 23 9.57 8.50 -19.09
CA ALA A 23 10.67 8.92 -19.96
C ALA A 23 10.99 7.88 -21.05
N GLU A 24 10.77 6.61 -20.77
CA GLU A 24 10.89 5.49 -21.71
C GLU A 24 9.70 5.35 -22.65
N GLY A 25 8.66 6.18 -22.47
CA GLY A 25 7.47 6.22 -23.30
C GLY A 25 6.38 5.21 -22.91
N HIS A 26 6.47 4.60 -21.73
CA HIS A 26 5.43 3.74 -21.20
C HIS A 26 4.17 4.53 -20.85
N LYS A 27 3.00 3.92 -21.06
CA LYS A 27 1.73 4.44 -20.56
C LYS A 27 1.54 3.98 -19.12
N VAL A 28 1.58 4.90 -18.18
CA VAL A 28 1.57 4.60 -16.75
C VAL A 28 0.24 5.00 -16.11
N ALA A 29 -0.33 4.11 -15.32
CA ALA A 29 -1.43 4.40 -14.40
C ALA A 29 -0.98 4.17 -12.95
N THR A 30 -1.53 4.93 -12.00
CA THR A 30 -1.32 4.71 -10.57
C THR A 30 -2.67 4.49 -9.88
N LEU A 31 -2.73 3.54 -8.95
CA LEU A 31 -3.93 3.30 -8.13
C LEU A 31 -3.97 4.31 -6.98
N GLY A 32 -4.75 5.35 -7.18
CA GLY A 32 -4.73 6.55 -6.35
C GLY A 32 -3.46 7.40 -6.54
N PRO A 33 -3.36 8.56 -5.87
CA PRO A 33 -2.19 9.42 -5.96
C PRO A 33 -0.95 8.71 -5.42
N LEU A 34 0.14 8.78 -6.18
CA LEU A 34 1.41 8.12 -5.85
C LEU A 34 2.00 8.63 -4.52
N ILE A 35 1.80 9.93 -4.26
CA ILE A 35 2.29 10.66 -3.09
C ILE A 35 1.29 11.74 -2.67
N HIS A 36 1.37 12.16 -1.40
CA HIS A 36 0.55 13.26 -0.85
C HIS A 36 1.12 14.65 -1.18
N ASN A 37 1.54 14.85 -2.45
CA ASN A 37 2.02 16.14 -2.94
C ASN A 37 1.30 16.48 -4.26
N PRO A 38 0.30 17.39 -4.24
CA PRO A 38 -0.50 17.70 -5.42
C PRO A 38 0.31 18.22 -6.60
N GLN A 39 1.39 18.97 -6.34
CA GLN A 39 2.23 19.54 -7.39
C GLN A 39 3.01 18.44 -8.13
N ALA A 40 3.57 17.48 -7.41
CA ALA A 40 4.27 16.36 -8.02
C ALA A 40 3.32 15.41 -8.76
N VAL A 41 2.13 15.16 -8.21
CA VAL A 41 1.08 14.38 -8.90
C VAL A 41 0.67 15.06 -10.20
N GLU A 42 0.47 16.38 -10.19
CA GLU A 42 0.12 17.15 -11.38
C GLU A 42 1.25 17.17 -12.41
N ASP A 43 2.52 17.24 -11.99
CA ASP A 43 3.65 17.14 -12.91
C ASP A 43 3.71 15.77 -13.60
N MET A 44 3.51 14.68 -12.85
CA MET A 44 3.42 13.33 -13.39
C MET A 44 2.25 13.21 -14.39
N ARG A 45 1.09 13.81 -14.07
CA ARG A 45 -0.08 13.82 -14.96
C ARG A 45 0.22 14.54 -16.26
N ARG A 46 0.89 15.71 -16.22
CA ARG A 46 1.33 16.43 -17.43
C ARG A 46 2.29 15.64 -18.30
N LYS A 47 3.07 14.75 -17.67
CA LYS A 47 3.99 13.84 -18.37
C LYS A 47 3.34 12.55 -18.85
N GLY A 48 2.03 12.39 -18.62
CA GLY A 48 1.24 11.30 -19.17
C GLY A 48 0.84 10.20 -18.16
N ALA A 49 1.19 10.34 -16.87
CA ALA A 49 0.67 9.42 -15.85
C ALA A 49 -0.82 9.64 -15.62
N GLN A 50 -1.56 8.55 -15.47
CA GLN A 50 -2.99 8.59 -15.16
C GLN A 50 -3.21 8.12 -13.72
N VAL A 51 -3.98 8.87 -12.95
CA VAL A 51 -4.41 8.46 -11.61
C VAL A 51 -5.80 7.86 -11.73
N VAL A 52 -5.96 6.62 -11.33
CA VAL A 52 -7.22 5.88 -11.35
C VAL A 52 -7.55 5.36 -9.96
N ASP A 53 -8.82 5.16 -9.67
CA ASP A 53 -9.24 4.73 -8.34
C ASP A 53 -9.24 3.21 -8.18
N THR A 54 -9.55 2.49 -9.25
CA THR A 54 -9.65 1.02 -9.23
C THR A 54 -8.89 0.38 -10.39
N VAL A 55 -8.65 -0.93 -10.29
CA VAL A 55 -8.02 -1.71 -11.38
C VAL A 55 -8.90 -1.72 -12.64
N GLN A 56 -10.23 -1.63 -12.46
CA GLN A 56 -11.20 -1.57 -13.56
C GLN A 56 -11.02 -0.32 -14.43
N ASP A 57 -10.58 0.78 -13.82
CA ASP A 57 -10.42 2.08 -14.49
C ASP A 57 -9.07 2.20 -15.22
N VAL A 58 -8.19 1.19 -15.13
CA VAL A 58 -6.90 1.21 -15.80
C VAL A 58 -7.10 1.17 -17.32
N PRO A 59 -6.63 2.18 -18.06
CA PRO A 59 -6.79 2.22 -19.51
C PRO A 59 -6.01 1.11 -20.22
N ALA A 60 -6.52 0.67 -21.36
CA ALA A 60 -5.88 -0.36 -22.16
C ALA A 60 -4.45 0.04 -22.55
N GLY A 61 -3.51 -0.87 -22.36
CA GLY A 61 -2.09 -0.68 -22.68
C GLY A 61 -1.32 0.16 -21.67
N CYS A 62 -1.91 0.49 -20.51
CA CYS A 62 -1.19 1.07 -19.39
C CYS A 62 -0.54 -0.03 -18.52
N GLU A 63 0.59 0.31 -17.94
CA GLU A 63 1.24 -0.44 -16.86
C GLU A 63 0.94 0.27 -15.54
N VAL A 64 0.69 -0.49 -14.47
CA VAL A 64 0.34 0.07 -13.17
C VAL A 64 1.57 0.24 -12.30
N VAL A 65 1.76 1.42 -11.71
CA VAL A 65 2.72 1.60 -10.62
C VAL A 65 1.97 1.55 -9.28
N ILE A 66 2.33 0.56 -8.45
CA ILE A 66 1.82 0.44 -7.09
C ILE A 66 2.62 1.40 -6.20
N ARG A 67 1.90 2.27 -5.49
CA ARG A 67 2.47 3.32 -4.63
C ARG A 67 3.24 2.77 -3.42
N SER A 68 4.03 3.62 -2.76
CA SER A 68 4.87 3.23 -1.62
C SER A 68 4.11 2.64 -0.42
N HIS A 69 2.83 2.98 -0.24
CA HIS A 69 1.95 2.43 0.80
C HIS A 69 1.54 0.96 0.55
N GLY A 70 1.78 0.46 -0.67
CA GLY A 70 1.26 -0.84 -1.09
C GLY A 70 -0.25 -0.85 -1.31
N VAL A 71 -0.74 -2.03 -1.63
CA VAL A 71 -2.17 -2.30 -1.88
C VAL A 71 -2.55 -3.65 -1.25
N PRO A 72 -3.84 -3.92 -1.04
CA PRO A 72 -4.33 -5.24 -0.63
C PRO A 72 -3.93 -6.33 -1.63
N ARG A 73 -3.80 -7.57 -1.16
CA ARG A 73 -3.47 -8.74 -1.99
C ARG A 73 -4.44 -8.93 -3.16
N SER A 74 -5.72 -8.65 -2.95
CA SER A 74 -6.75 -8.75 -3.99
C SER A 74 -6.47 -7.86 -5.21
N VAL A 75 -5.77 -6.75 -5.04
CA VAL A 75 -5.38 -5.87 -6.16
C VAL A 75 -4.34 -6.55 -7.06
N TYR A 76 -3.36 -7.24 -6.47
CA TYR A 76 -2.39 -8.02 -7.26
C TYR A 76 -3.06 -9.16 -8.02
N ASP A 77 -3.98 -9.87 -7.35
CA ASP A 77 -4.75 -10.96 -7.95
C ASP A 77 -5.58 -10.45 -9.14
N GLU A 78 -6.19 -9.27 -9.00
CA GLU A 78 -6.99 -8.66 -10.06
C GLU A 78 -6.14 -8.16 -11.23
N LEU A 79 -5.00 -7.50 -10.97
CA LEU A 79 -4.06 -7.11 -12.02
C LEU A 79 -3.60 -8.32 -12.82
N ALA A 80 -3.26 -9.43 -12.13
CA ALA A 80 -2.85 -10.67 -12.77
C ALA A 80 -3.99 -11.30 -13.60
N ALA A 81 -5.21 -11.36 -13.05
CA ALA A 81 -6.38 -11.92 -13.75
C ALA A 81 -6.74 -11.15 -15.03
N ARG A 82 -6.46 -9.85 -15.07
CA ARG A 82 -6.69 -8.98 -16.23
C ARG A 82 -5.49 -8.88 -17.17
N GLY A 83 -4.36 -9.51 -16.82
CA GLY A 83 -3.13 -9.42 -17.59
C GLY A 83 -2.53 -8.01 -17.66
N ILE A 84 -2.77 -7.18 -16.64
CA ILE A 84 -2.24 -5.81 -16.57
C ILE A 84 -0.83 -5.87 -15.97
N PRO A 85 0.21 -5.43 -16.71
CA PRO A 85 1.56 -5.34 -16.16
C PRO A 85 1.62 -4.33 -15.01
N TYR A 86 2.41 -4.63 -13.98
CA TYR A 86 2.59 -3.69 -12.88
C TYR A 86 4.01 -3.66 -12.34
N HIS A 87 4.37 -2.53 -11.76
CA HIS A 87 5.63 -2.26 -11.08
C HIS A 87 5.33 -1.99 -9.60
N ASP A 88 5.82 -2.86 -8.74
CA ASP A 88 5.60 -2.73 -7.31
C ASP A 88 6.63 -1.80 -6.67
N ALA A 89 6.21 -0.55 -6.38
CA ALA A 89 7.00 0.42 -5.68
C ALA A 89 6.70 0.48 -4.16
N THR A 90 6.02 -0.52 -3.62
CA THR A 90 5.77 -0.62 -2.18
C THR A 90 7.06 -0.51 -1.40
N CYS A 91 7.08 0.34 -0.38
CA CYS A 91 8.25 0.52 0.48
C CYS A 91 8.67 -0.80 1.11
N PRO A 92 9.96 -1.18 1.11
CA PRO A 92 10.41 -2.44 1.70
C PRO A 92 10.03 -2.62 3.18
N PHE A 93 9.90 -1.54 3.93
CA PHE A 93 9.41 -1.58 5.32
C PHE A 93 7.94 -1.98 5.36
N VAL A 94 7.10 -1.41 4.50
CA VAL A 94 5.69 -1.79 4.37
C VAL A 94 5.55 -3.24 3.90
N GLN A 95 6.34 -3.66 2.91
CA GLN A 95 6.36 -5.07 2.46
C GLN A 95 6.73 -6.04 3.59
N LYS A 96 7.61 -5.62 4.52
CA LYS A 96 7.93 -6.43 5.70
C LYS A 96 6.70 -6.60 6.59
N ILE A 97 5.95 -5.53 6.83
CA ILE A 97 4.73 -5.58 7.64
C ILE A 97 3.65 -6.42 6.95
N GLN A 98 3.46 -6.28 5.65
CA GLN A 98 2.54 -7.11 4.88
C GLN A 98 2.89 -8.61 4.96
N ARG A 99 4.19 -8.95 4.97
CA ARG A 99 4.63 -10.34 5.21
C ARG A 99 4.33 -10.85 6.60
N ILE A 100 4.43 -9.98 7.62
CA ILE A 100 4.02 -10.31 9.00
C ILE A 100 2.52 -10.56 9.05
N ALA A 101 1.69 -9.75 8.38
CA ALA A 101 0.25 -9.97 8.29
C ALA A 101 -0.10 -11.32 7.65
N ALA A 102 0.55 -11.67 6.54
CA ALA A 102 0.38 -12.98 5.90
C ALA A 102 0.90 -14.14 6.76
N GLN A 103 1.94 -13.92 7.58
CA GLN A 103 2.44 -14.91 8.53
C GLN A 103 1.47 -15.13 9.69
N ALA A 104 0.87 -14.05 10.23
CA ALA A 104 -0.15 -14.16 11.27
C ALA A 104 -1.33 -15.05 10.84
N GLU A 105 -1.78 -14.91 9.58
CA GLU A 105 -2.80 -15.80 9.01
C GLU A 105 -2.38 -17.28 9.03
N LYS A 106 -1.15 -17.58 8.58
CA LYS A 106 -0.64 -18.96 8.53
C LYS A 106 -0.51 -19.61 9.90
N GLU A 107 -0.22 -18.81 10.92
CA GLU A 107 -0.05 -19.27 12.29
C GLU A 107 -1.37 -19.23 13.08
N GLY A 108 -2.49 -18.83 12.48
CA GLY A 108 -3.77 -18.66 13.17
C GLY A 108 -3.75 -17.58 14.24
N ALA A 109 -2.79 -16.65 14.14
CA ALA A 109 -2.61 -15.54 15.07
C ALA A 109 -3.60 -14.40 14.79
N VAL A 110 -3.83 -13.55 15.79
CA VAL A 110 -4.53 -12.27 15.63
C VAL A 110 -3.51 -11.18 15.30
N LEU A 111 -3.78 -10.40 14.28
CA LEU A 111 -2.95 -9.26 13.88
C LEU A 111 -3.47 -7.98 14.55
N LEU A 112 -2.65 -7.37 15.38
CA LEU A 112 -2.87 -6.04 15.94
C LEU A 112 -2.15 -5.01 15.06
N VAL A 113 -2.89 -4.01 14.56
CA VAL A 113 -2.32 -2.95 13.72
C VAL A 113 -2.54 -1.61 14.41
N ALA A 114 -1.45 -0.95 14.82
CA ALA A 114 -1.51 0.42 15.31
C ALA A 114 -1.55 1.39 14.12
N GLY A 115 -2.66 2.09 13.92
CA GLY A 115 -2.82 3.04 12.83
C GLY A 115 -4.27 3.40 12.54
N ASP A 116 -4.46 4.37 11.65
CA ASP A 116 -5.78 4.79 11.19
C ASP A 116 -6.36 3.76 10.20
N LYS A 117 -7.54 3.22 10.50
CA LYS A 117 -8.28 2.26 9.65
C LYS A 117 -8.54 2.76 8.23
N THR A 118 -8.62 4.08 8.05
CA THR A 118 -8.88 4.71 6.74
C THR A 118 -7.60 4.97 5.95
N HIS A 119 -6.44 4.88 6.59
CA HIS A 119 -5.17 5.13 5.92
C HIS A 119 -4.85 4.03 4.90
N PRO A 120 -4.45 4.38 3.66
CA PRO A 120 -4.19 3.41 2.60
C PRO A 120 -3.15 2.34 2.93
N GLU A 121 -2.14 2.68 3.74
CA GLU A 121 -1.11 1.72 4.18
C GLU A 121 -1.71 0.67 5.12
N VAL A 122 -2.53 1.09 6.08
CA VAL A 122 -3.23 0.18 7.00
C VAL A 122 -4.17 -0.75 6.23
N GLN A 123 -4.93 -0.21 5.28
CA GLN A 123 -5.79 -1.00 4.40
C GLN A 123 -4.97 -2.01 3.58
N GLY A 124 -3.82 -1.59 3.07
CA GLY A 124 -2.87 -2.45 2.38
C GLY A 124 -2.38 -3.58 3.28
N ILE A 125 -1.97 -3.30 4.52
CA ILE A 125 -1.50 -4.30 5.50
C ILE A 125 -2.62 -5.29 5.84
N VAL A 126 -3.79 -4.79 6.23
CA VAL A 126 -4.96 -5.62 6.57
C VAL A 126 -5.38 -6.52 5.40
N GLY A 127 -5.29 -6.02 4.17
CA GLY A 127 -5.59 -6.78 2.96
C GLY A 127 -4.61 -7.91 2.63
N HIS A 128 -3.54 -8.10 3.42
CA HIS A 128 -2.60 -9.23 3.27
C HIS A 128 -2.90 -10.40 4.21
N THR A 129 -3.95 -10.32 5.02
CA THR A 129 -4.43 -11.43 5.86
C THR A 129 -5.94 -11.62 5.71
N ARG A 130 -6.40 -12.86 5.88
CA ARG A 130 -7.83 -13.23 6.05
C ARG A 130 -8.11 -13.65 7.49
N GLY A 131 -7.09 -13.59 8.35
CA GLY A 131 -7.19 -13.91 9.77
C GLY A 131 -7.92 -12.82 10.55
N GLU A 132 -7.97 -13.02 11.85
CA GLU A 132 -8.53 -12.04 12.78
C GLU A 132 -7.59 -10.83 12.89
N VAL A 133 -8.15 -9.62 12.71
CA VAL A 133 -7.39 -8.36 12.76
C VAL A 133 -8.09 -7.38 13.69
N PHE A 134 -7.31 -6.71 14.51
CA PHE A 134 -7.75 -5.56 15.28
C PHE A 134 -6.88 -4.34 14.95
N VAL A 135 -7.51 -3.30 14.43
CA VAL A 135 -6.84 -2.02 14.12
C VAL A 135 -7.25 -0.99 15.17
N PHE A 136 -6.29 -0.29 15.71
CA PHE A 136 -6.53 0.76 16.72
C PHE A 136 -5.67 1.99 16.41
N ALA A 137 -6.24 3.18 16.61
CA ALA A 137 -5.55 4.44 16.37
C ALA A 137 -4.84 4.97 17.63
N ASP A 138 -5.33 4.60 18.81
CA ASP A 138 -4.82 5.08 20.09
C ASP A 138 -4.96 4.02 21.21
N LEU A 139 -4.43 4.37 22.38
CA LEU A 139 -4.44 3.48 23.54
C LEU A 139 -5.86 3.21 24.06
N ALA A 140 -6.76 4.19 23.98
CA ALA A 140 -8.13 4.03 24.46
C ALA A 140 -8.90 2.99 23.61
N GLU A 141 -8.70 2.97 22.29
CA GLU A 141 -9.27 1.93 21.41
C GLU A 141 -8.68 0.55 21.75
N LEU A 142 -7.37 0.48 22.03
CA LEU A 142 -6.72 -0.78 22.42
C LEU A 142 -7.23 -1.30 23.78
N GLU A 143 -7.39 -0.42 24.78
CA GLU A 143 -7.91 -0.78 26.10
C GLU A 143 -9.39 -1.19 26.07
N ALA A 144 -10.17 -0.65 25.12
CA ALA A 144 -11.56 -1.04 24.90
C ALA A 144 -11.72 -2.38 24.14
N TRP A 145 -10.64 -2.92 23.60
CA TRP A 145 -10.67 -4.20 22.89
C TRP A 145 -10.87 -5.37 23.85
N ASN A 146 -11.88 -6.19 23.60
CA ASN A 146 -12.22 -7.34 24.46
C ASN A 146 -11.30 -8.56 24.28
N GLY A 147 -10.20 -8.42 23.55
CA GLY A 147 -9.29 -9.51 23.26
C GLY A 147 -9.68 -10.31 22.01
N PRO A 148 -8.86 -11.31 21.66
CA PRO A 148 -9.10 -12.18 20.52
C PRO A 148 -10.35 -13.05 20.72
N SER A 149 -10.95 -13.53 19.63
CA SER A 149 -12.07 -14.46 19.66
C SER A 149 -11.77 -15.77 20.41
N ASP A 150 -10.50 -16.17 20.39
CA ASP A 150 -9.94 -17.25 21.20
C ASP A 150 -8.74 -16.70 22.00
N PRO A 151 -8.79 -16.70 23.35
CA PRO A 151 -7.72 -16.18 24.20
C PRO A 151 -6.38 -16.90 24.05
N GLN A 152 -6.36 -18.07 23.44
CA GLN A 152 -5.12 -18.84 23.23
C GLN A 152 -4.41 -18.52 21.92
N LYS A 153 -5.03 -17.72 21.03
CA LYS A 153 -4.38 -17.32 19.78
C LYS A 153 -3.14 -16.46 20.04
N PRO A 154 -2.04 -16.71 19.34
CA PRO A 154 -0.89 -15.81 19.35
C PRO A 154 -1.28 -14.41 18.85
N LEU A 155 -0.57 -13.40 19.34
CA LEU A 155 -0.75 -12.00 18.90
C LEU A 155 0.47 -11.54 18.13
N PHE A 156 0.25 -10.98 16.94
CA PHE A 156 1.25 -10.27 16.15
C PHE A 156 0.90 -8.78 16.18
N ALA A 157 1.84 -7.93 16.56
CA ALA A 157 1.63 -6.49 16.61
C ALA A 157 2.54 -5.78 15.60
N VAL A 158 1.97 -4.84 14.85
CA VAL A 158 2.67 -4.00 13.87
C VAL A 158 2.18 -2.55 13.95
N ALA A 159 3.04 -1.61 13.50
CA ALA A 159 2.77 -0.19 13.44
C ALA A 159 3.32 0.42 12.15
#